data_18edba8d8e6f1f66678fe759849d2631
#
_entry.id   18edba8d8e6f1f66678fe759849d2631
#
_cell.length_a   1.000
_cell.length_b   1.000
_cell.length_c   1.000
_cell.angle_alpha   90.00
_cell.angle_beta   90.00
_cell.angle_gamma   90.00
#
_symmetry.space_group_name_H-M   'P 1'
#
loop_
_entity.id
_entity.type
_entity.pdbx_description
1 polymer ?
#
loop_
_entity_poly.entity_id
_entity_poly.type
_entity_poly.pdbx_seq_one_letter_code
_entity_poly.pdbx_strand_id
1 'polypeptide(L)'
;MEIRKYELLFWLTSNLNESEAEVVFNEITKKIESFGGQIINTQIPQLKPLSYKIKKETNGYFGFIHFSGGEDKLSDLQKETQLNDKILRFVITRIRDSKQRSKRREIKHPSVFKSRQISHQEKTTVLSSQNGPVHPVGGHTREEMSLEELDKKLNEILKE
;
A
#
# COMPACT_ATOMS: atom_id res chain seq x y z
N MET A 1 -21.12 -25.47 -3.14
CA MET A 1 -19.84 -24.73 -3.30
C MET A 1 -20.01 -23.37 -2.65
N GLU A 2 -19.08 -22.97 -1.80
CA GLU A 2 -19.11 -21.65 -1.16
C GLU A 2 -18.43 -20.63 -2.08
N ILE A 3 -19.21 -19.63 -2.53
CA ILE A 3 -18.69 -18.54 -3.35
C ILE A 3 -17.99 -17.53 -2.44
N ARG A 4 -16.75 -17.21 -2.74
CA ARG A 4 -15.93 -16.26 -1.99
C ARG A 4 -15.38 -15.18 -2.91
N LYS A 5 -15.06 -14.02 -2.33
CA LYS A 5 -14.46 -12.90 -3.07
C LYS A 5 -12.94 -12.95 -2.97
N TYR A 6 -12.30 -12.76 -4.10
CA TYR A 6 -10.85 -12.77 -4.25
C TYR A 6 -10.37 -11.51 -4.95
N GLU A 7 -9.14 -11.15 -4.68
CA GLU A 7 -8.38 -10.12 -5.35
C GLU A 7 -7.13 -10.75 -5.96
N LEU A 8 -6.98 -10.65 -7.26
CA LEU A 8 -5.77 -10.98 -7.99
C LEU A 8 -5.02 -9.70 -8.29
N LEU A 9 -3.87 -9.50 -7.64
CA LEU A 9 -2.91 -8.46 -7.95
C LEU A 9 -1.82 -9.04 -8.84
N PHE A 10 -1.41 -8.34 -9.90
CA PHE A 10 -0.34 -8.82 -10.77
C PHE A 10 0.53 -7.70 -11.32
N TRP A 11 1.75 -8.08 -11.65
CA TRP A 11 2.73 -7.27 -12.35
C TRP A 11 3.10 -7.95 -13.65
N LEU A 12 2.98 -7.24 -14.79
CA LEU A 12 3.44 -7.70 -16.09
C LEU A 12 4.81 -7.08 -16.39
N THR A 13 5.54 -7.71 -17.29
CA THR A 13 6.85 -7.24 -17.77
C THR A 13 6.75 -5.86 -18.41
N SER A 14 7.79 -5.04 -18.22
CA SER A 14 7.91 -3.72 -18.86
C SER A 14 8.23 -3.80 -20.35
N ASN A 15 8.61 -4.99 -20.85
CA ASN A 15 8.91 -5.22 -22.25
C ASN A 15 7.68 -5.18 -23.17
N LEU A 16 6.47 -5.20 -22.59
CA LEU A 16 5.21 -5.07 -23.31
C LEU A 16 4.91 -3.61 -23.60
N ASN A 17 4.23 -3.34 -24.69
CA ASN A 17 3.56 -2.07 -24.89
C ASN A 17 2.20 -2.05 -24.18
N GLU A 18 1.56 -0.88 -24.07
CA GLU A 18 0.28 -0.72 -23.37
C GLU A 18 -0.82 -1.62 -23.95
N SER A 19 -0.93 -1.67 -25.27
CA SER A 19 -1.91 -2.54 -25.94
C SER A 19 -1.68 -4.02 -25.68
N GLU A 20 -0.43 -4.47 -25.64
CA GLU A 20 -0.08 -5.86 -25.31
C GLU A 20 -0.38 -6.17 -23.84
N ALA A 21 -0.15 -5.22 -22.93
CA ALA A 21 -0.49 -5.36 -21.52
C ALA A 21 -2.01 -5.52 -21.33
N GLU A 22 -2.83 -4.79 -22.10
CA GLU A 22 -4.28 -4.95 -22.12
C GLU A 22 -4.71 -6.31 -22.68
N VAL A 23 -4.05 -6.82 -23.71
CA VAL A 23 -4.33 -8.16 -24.25
C VAL A 23 -4.09 -9.22 -23.17
N VAL A 24 -2.96 -9.16 -22.47
CA VAL A 24 -2.65 -10.09 -21.35
C VAL A 24 -3.68 -9.96 -20.22
N PHE A 25 -4.08 -8.76 -19.90
CA PHE A 25 -5.13 -8.51 -18.91
C PHE A 25 -6.46 -9.17 -19.31
N ASN A 26 -6.87 -9.03 -20.56
CA ASN A 26 -8.08 -9.64 -21.09
C ASN A 26 -7.98 -11.18 -21.10
N GLU A 27 -6.80 -11.75 -21.38
CA GLU A 27 -6.56 -13.19 -21.28
C GLU A 27 -6.74 -13.69 -19.84
N ILE A 28 -6.19 -12.98 -18.85
CA ILE A 28 -6.37 -13.33 -17.43
C ILE A 28 -7.84 -13.24 -17.02
N THR A 29 -8.56 -12.21 -17.46
CA THR A 29 -9.99 -12.03 -17.20
C THR A 29 -10.81 -13.20 -17.77
N LYS A 30 -10.58 -13.55 -19.03
CA LYS A 30 -11.23 -14.69 -19.67
C LYS A 30 -10.94 -16.01 -18.95
N LYS A 31 -9.72 -16.21 -18.47
CA LYS A 31 -9.38 -17.40 -17.67
C LYS A 31 -10.17 -17.46 -16.37
N ILE A 32 -10.29 -16.35 -15.64
CA ILE A 32 -11.11 -16.29 -14.42
C ILE A 32 -12.55 -16.67 -14.73
N GLU A 33 -13.13 -16.17 -15.82
CA GLU A 33 -14.48 -16.48 -16.24
C GLU A 33 -14.64 -17.96 -16.64
N SER A 34 -13.66 -18.53 -17.34
CA SER A 34 -13.66 -19.95 -17.75
C SER A 34 -13.64 -20.91 -16.55
N PHE A 35 -13.04 -20.50 -15.45
CA PHE A 35 -13.08 -21.23 -14.17
C PHE A 35 -14.37 -21.00 -13.35
N GLY A 36 -15.34 -20.27 -13.93
CA GLY A 36 -16.62 -19.97 -13.31
C GLY A 36 -16.53 -18.79 -12.30
N GLY A 37 -15.50 -17.98 -12.40
CA GLY A 37 -15.37 -16.74 -11.65
C GLY A 37 -16.23 -15.63 -12.26
N GLN A 38 -16.81 -14.78 -11.40
CA GLN A 38 -17.51 -13.56 -11.82
C GLN A 38 -16.66 -12.35 -11.48
N ILE A 39 -16.39 -11.51 -12.47
CA ILE A 39 -15.63 -10.28 -12.28
C ILE A 39 -16.49 -9.24 -11.54
N ILE A 40 -15.93 -8.63 -10.49
CA ILE A 40 -16.61 -7.62 -9.67
C ILE A 40 -16.07 -6.24 -10.02
N ASN A 41 -14.74 -6.10 -10.05
CA ASN A 41 -14.06 -4.84 -10.31
C ASN A 41 -12.69 -5.12 -10.93
N THR A 42 -12.23 -4.23 -11.80
CA THR A 42 -10.93 -4.38 -12.46
C THR A 42 -10.20 -3.05 -12.56
N GLN A 43 -8.88 -3.11 -12.59
CA GLN A 43 -8.03 -1.99 -12.95
C GLN A 43 -7.12 -2.41 -14.11
N ILE A 44 -7.24 -1.68 -15.22
CA ILE A 44 -6.39 -1.87 -16.40
C ILE A 44 -4.92 -1.69 -15.99
N PRO A 45 -3.99 -2.51 -16.51
CA PRO A 45 -2.58 -2.43 -16.19
C PRO A 45 -1.99 -1.06 -16.53
N GLN A 46 -1.29 -0.46 -15.58
CA GLN A 46 -0.59 0.82 -15.73
C GLN A 46 0.89 0.66 -15.43
N LEU A 47 1.75 1.28 -16.23
CA LEU A 47 3.18 1.24 -16.02
C LEU A 47 3.54 1.98 -14.74
N LYS A 48 4.22 1.29 -13.80
CA LYS A 48 4.64 1.84 -12.51
C LYS A 48 6.05 1.35 -12.16
N PRO A 49 6.82 2.13 -11.39
CA PRO A 49 8.10 1.68 -10.87
C PRO A 49 7.90 0.59 -9.81
N LEU A 50 8.77 -0.41 -9.83
CA LEU A 50 8.83 -1.46 -8.82
C LEU A 50 9.65 -0.98 -7.62
N SER A 51 9.25 -1.34 -6.40
CA SER A 51 10.00 -1.02 -5.18
C SER A 51 11.36 -1.72 -5.11
N TYR A 52 11.52 -2.81 -5.83
CA TYR A 52 12.78 -3.56 -6.01
C TYR A 52 12.76 -4.28 -7.37
N LYS A 53 13.94 -4.61 -7.88
CA LYS A 53 14.07 -5.29 -9.18
C LYS A 53 13.48 -6.70 -9.14
N ILE A 54 12.62 -7.02 -10.10
CA ILE A 54 12.07 -8.36 -10.32
C ILE A 54 12.53 -8.83 -11.70
N LYS A 55 13.17 -9.99 -11.80
CA LYS A 55 13.73 -10.53 -13.07
C LYS A 55 14.54 -9.49 -13.86
N LYS A 56 15.32 -8.63 -13.16
CA LYS A 56 16.15 -7.52 -13.68
C LYS A 56 15.36 -6.28 -14.13
N GLU A 57 14.04 -6.27 -14.07
CA GLU A 57 13.21 -5.13 -14.43
C GLU A 57 13.02 -4.18 -13.23
N THR A 58 13.00 -2.89 -13.50
CA THR A 58 12.77 -1.81 -12.50
C THR A 58 11.37 -1.23 -12.59
N ASN A 59 10.68 -1.45 -13.71
CA ASN A 59 9.31 -1.01 -13.96
C ASN A 59 8.46 -2.22 -14.36
N GLY A 60 7.15 -2.08 -14.30
CA GLY A 60 6.23 -3.09 -14.77
C GLY A 60 4.81 -2.54 -14.85
N TYR A 61 3.93 -3.25 -15.56
CA TYR A 61 2.51 -2.91 -15.60
C TYR A 61 1.79 -3.53 -14.41
N PHE A 62 1.26 -2.70 -13.55
CA PHE A 62 0.49 -3.10 -12.38
C PHE A 62 -1.01 -3.05 -12.65
N GLY A 63 -1.70 -4.16 -12.38
CA GLY A 63 -3.15 -4.26 -12.46
C GLY A 63 -3.73 -5.12 -11.35
N PHE A 64 -5.05 -5.02 -11.15
CA PHE A 64 -5.76 -5.91 -10.26
C PHE A 64 -7.15 -6.30 -10.81
N ILE A 65 -7.63 -7.43 -10.36
CA ILE A 65 -8.95 -7.97 -10.68
C ILE A 65 -9.60 -8.47 -9.39
N HIS A 66 -10.76 -7.93 -9.03
CA HIS A 66 -11.62 -8.49 -8.01
C HIS A 66 -12.63 -9.42 -8.66
N PHE A 67 -12.73 -10.63 -8.16
CA PHE A 67 -13.66 -11.63 -8.67
C PHE A 67 -14.26 -12.46 -7.55
N SER A 68 -15.40 -13.08 -7.81
CA SER A 68 -16.01 -14.08 -6.94
C SER A 68 -15.95 -15.45 -7.60
N GLY A 69 -15.70 -16.49 -6.82
CA GLY A 69 -15.61 -17.85 -7.36
C GLY A 69 -15.50 -18.93 -6.27
N GLY A 70 -15.52 -20.18 -6.70
CA GLY A 70 -15.29 -21.34 -5.84
C GLY A 70 -13.82 -21.53 -5.50
N GLU A 71 -13.54 -22.05 -4.31
CA GLU A 71 -12.18 -22.30 -3.82
C GLU A 71 -11.48 -23.41 -4.64
N ASP A 72 -12.24 -24.38 -5.14
CA ASP A 72 -11.72 -25.56 -5.86
C ASP A 72 -10.96 -25.19 -7.14
N LYS A 73 -11.42 -24.16 -7.86
CA LYS A 73 -10.82 -23.68 -9.10
C LYS A 73 -9.66 -22.72 -8.95
N LEU A 74 -9.44 -22.23 -7.70
CA LEU A 74 -8.43 -21.21 -7.42
C LEU A 74 -7.01 -21.75 -7.66
N SER A 75 -6.77 -23.01 -7.30
CA SER A 75 -5.46 -23.66 -7.48
C SER A 75 -5.09 -23.82 -8.97
N ASP A 76 -6.06 -24.08 -9.82
CA ASP A 76 -5.85 -24.21 -11.26
C ASP A 76 -5.57 -22.84 -11.90
N LEU A 77 -6.34 -21.81 -11.51
CA LEU A 77 -6.08 -20.43 -11.90
C LEU A 77 -4.67 -19.98 -11.49
N GLN A 78 -4.24 -20.35 -10.27
CA GLN A 78 -2.89 -20.02 -9.77
C GLN A 78 -1.81 -20.67 -10.62
N LYS A 79 -1.93 -21.96 -10.95
CA LYS A 79 -0.99 -22.69 -11.80
C LYS A 79 -0.89 -22.06 -13.18
N GLU A 80 -2.03 -21.78 -13.83
CA GLU A 80 -2.05 -21.17 -15.15
C GLU A 80 -1.47 -19.76 -15.17
N THR A 81 -1.76 -18.97 -14.13
CA THR A 81 -1.18 -17.62 -13.98
C THR A 81 0.33 -17.68 -13.79
N GLN A 82 0.83 -18.70 -13.08
CA GLN A 82 2.27 -18.91 -12.87
C GLN A 82 3.02 -19.33 -14.13
N LEU A 83 2.37 -20.04 -15.05
CA LEU A 83 2.97 -20.48 -16.32
C LEU A 83 3.09 -19.37 -17.36
N ASN A 84 2.48 -18.21 -17.12
CA ASN A 84 2.55 -17.09 -18.05
C ASN A 84 3.84 -16.28 -17.86
N ASP A 85 4.76 -16.37 -18.81
CA ASP A 85 6.07 -15.71 -18.78
C ASP A 85 5.99 -14.17 -18.75
N LYS A 86 4.89 -13.61 -19.26
CA LYS A 86 4.63 -12.17 -19.26
C LYS A 86 4.31 -11.62 -17.87
N ILE A 87 4.00 -12.50 -16.90
CA ILE A 87 3.71 -12.14 -15.53
C ILE A 87 4.99 -12.21 -14.70
N LEU A 88 5.43 -11.06 -14.20
CA LEU A 88 6.59 -10.98 -13.29
C LEU A 88 6.27 -11.54 -11.93
N ARG A 89 5.12 -11.14 -11.39
CA ARG A 89 4.62 -11.56 -10.08
C ARG A 89 3.12 -11.40 -9.98
N PHE A 90 2.49 -12.27 -9.20
CA PHE A 90 1.08 -12.14 -8.85
C PHE A 90 0.84 -12.60 -7.41
N VAL A 91 -0.28 -12.16 -6.86
CA VAL A 91 -0.77 -12.55 -5.53
C VAL A 91 -2.28 -12.68 -5.61
N ILE A 92 -2.83 -13.79 -5.12
CA ILE A 92 -4.26 -13.98 -4.97
C ILE A 92 -4.59 -13.91 -3.48
N THR A 93 -5.47 -12.99 -3.11
CA THR A 93 -5.87 -12.77 -1.73
C THR A 93 -7.37 -12.90 -1.58
N ARG A 94 -7.83 -13.55 -0.50
CA ARG A 94 -9.25 -13.61 -0.17
C ARG A 94 -9.70 -12.29 0.45
N ILE A 95 -10.70 -11.64 -0.14
CA ILE A 95 -11.35 -10.46 0.42
C ILE A 95 -12.31 -10.91 1.52
N ARG A 96 -12.09 -10.45 2.75
CA ARG A 96 -12.99 -10.68 3.88
C ARG A 96 -13.91 -9.48 4.03
N ASP A 97 -15.22 -9.73 4.08
CA ASP A 97 -16.18 -8.66 4.35
C ASP A 97 -15.91 -8.06 5.75
N SER A 98 -15.89 -6.72 5.82
CA SER A 98 -15.55 -5.96 7.04
C SER A 98 -16.42 -6.31 8.27
N LYS A 99 -17.62 -6.85 8.05
CA LYS A 99 -18.52 -7.33 9.12
C LYS A 99 -17.92 -8.47 9.97
N GLN A 100 -16.95 -9.23 9.44
CA GLN A 100 -16.27 -10.28 10.21
C GLN A 100 -15.07 -9.75 11.01
N ARG A 101 -14.58 -8.56 10.69
CA ARG A 101 -13.42 -7.96 11.37
C ARG A 101 -13.77 -7.39 12.75
N SER A 102 -15.03 -6.98 12.95
CA SER A 102 -15.52 -6.47 14.24
C SER A 102 -15.69 -7.56 15.30
N LYS A 103 -16.09 -8.77 14.94
CA LYS A 103 -16.23 -9.88 15.89
C LYS A 103 -14.91 -10.43 16.45
N ARG A 104 -13.77 -10.22 15.75
CA ARG A 104 -12.45 -10.72 16.21
C ARG A 104 -11.70 -9.72 17.09
N ARG A 105 -12.17 -8.46 17.21
CA ARG A 105 -11.53 -7.42 18.02
C ARG A 105 -12.06 -7.31 19.45
N GLU A 106 -13.04 -8.11 19.84
CA GLU A 106 -13.47 -8.27 21.25
C GLU A 106 -12.64 -9.30 22.02
N ILE A 107 -11.34 -9.39 21.75
CA ILE A 107 -10.43 -9.96 22.74
C ILE A 107 -10.21 -8.84 23.74
N LYS A 108 -11.01 -8.88 24.82
CA LYS A 108 -10.83 -8.08 26.02
C LYS A 108 -9.36 -8.17 26.44
N HIS A 109 -8.60 -7.12 26.23
CA HIS A 109 -7.35 -6.95 26.95
C HIS A 109 -7.71 -6.81 28.42
N PRO A 110 -7.23 -7.68 29.32
CA PRO A 110 -7.41 -7.46 30.73
C PRO A 110 -6.71 -6.17 31.08
N SER A 111 -7.49 -5.18 31.49
CA SER A 111 -6.98 -3.90 32.01
C SER A 111 -6.30 -4.15 33.37
N VAL A 112 -5.01 -4.51 33.31
CA VAL A 112 -4.15 -4.49 34.48
C VAL A 112 -3.26 -3.26 34.36
N PHE A 113 -3.86 -2.09 34.52
CA PHE A 113 -3.13 -0.90 34.91
C PHE A 113 -3.72 -0.39 36.23
N LYS A 114 -3.28 -1.01 37.34
CA LYS A 114 -3.39 -0.39 38.64
C LYS A 114 -2.47 0.83 38.66
N SER A 115 -3.04 2.02 38.55
CA SER A 115 -2.38 3.28 38.82
C SER A 115 -1.87 3.30 40.27
N ARG A 116 -0.58 3.15 40.45
CA ARG A 116 0.10 3.49 41.70
C ARG A 116 0.09 5.02 41.77
N GLN A 117 -0.75 5.56 42.63
CA GLN A 117 -0.64 6.95 43.10
C GLN A 117 0.63 7.06 43.88
N ILE A 118 1.61 7.76 43.34
CA ILE A 118 2.79 8.25 44.08
C ILE A 118 2.42 9.63 44.53
N SER A 119 2.15 9.75 45.84
CA SER A 119 2.02 11.01 46.53
C SER A 119 3.42 11.68 46.60
N HIS A 120 3.61 12.77 45.86
CA HIS A 120 4.75 13.64 46.02
C HIS A 120 4.43 14.69 47.11
N GLN A 121 5.05 14.53 48.24
CA GLN A 121 5.20 15.61 49.23
C GLN A 121 6.26 16.58 48.74
N GLU A 122 5.87 17.84 48.67
CA GLU A 122 6.75 18.99 48.48
C GLU A 122 7.75 19.08 49.64
N LYS A 123 9.03 19.19 49.32
CA LYS A 123 10.02 19.84 50.17
C LYS A 123 10.86 20.78 49.32
N THR A 124 10.55 22.05 49.51
CA THR A 124 11.33 23.20 49.10
C THR A 124 12.72 23.16 49.75
N THR A 125 13.78 23.25 48.94
CA THR A 125 15.07 23.78 49.43
C THR A 125 15.79 24.44 48.26
N VAL A 126 16.06 25.70 48.44
CA VAL A 126 16.82 26.63 47.59
C VAL A 126 18.31 26.32 47.76
N LEU A 127 19.10 26.27 46.68
CA LEU A 127 20.40 26.98 46.57
C LEU A 127 21.08 26.71 45.21
N SER A 128 21.19 27.73 44.45
CA SER A 128 22.32 28.38 43.74
C SER A 128 23.40 27.55 43.03
N SER A 129 23.61 27.99 41.78
CA SER A 129 24.91 28.27 41.13
C SER A 129 25.63 27.18 40.31
N GLN A 130 25.83 27.52 39.09
CA GLN A 130 27.05 27.56 38.25
C GLN A 130 27.15 26.62 37.05
N ASN A 131 27.05 27.28 35.91
CA ASN A 131 27.90 27.21 34.71
C ASN A 131 28.44 25.86 34.17
N GLY A 132 28.06 25.59 32.92
CA GLY A 132 28.79 24.72 31.98
C GLY A 132 28.17 24.74 30.59
N PRO A 133 28.93 24.64 29.52
CA PRO A 133 28.67 25.32 28.23
C PRO A 133 27.71 24.63 27.31
N VAL A 134 26.92 25.47 26.61
CA VAL A 134 25.92 25.12 25.59
C VAL A 134 26.63 24.79 24.29
N HIS A 135 26.40 23.60 23.72
CA HIS A 135 26.69 23.31 22.31
C HIS A 135 25.45 23.62 21.47
N PRO A 136 25.55 24.40 20.37
CA PRO A 136 24.42 24.67 19.50
C PRO A 136 24.23 23.51 18.53
N VAL A 137 23.08 22.82 18.61
CA VAL A 137 22.59 21.90 17.56
C VAL A 137 21.88 22.75 16.49
N GLY A 138 22.39 22.71 15.29
CA GLY A 138 21.88 23.47 14.14
C GLY A 138 20.43 23.16 13.83
N GLY A 139 19.57 24.14 13.99
CA GLY A 139 18.21 24.14 13.50
C GLY A 139 18.20 24.40 12.00
N HIS A 140 17.67 23.49 11.21
CA HIS A 140 17.27 23.75 9.83
C HIS A 140 15.97 24.55 9.90
N THR A 141 16.08 25.86 9.75
CA THR A 141 14.94 26.75 9.49
C THR A 141 14.41 26.44 8.07
N ARG A 142 13.23 25.83 8.03
CA ARG A 142 12.39 25.84 6.83
C ARG A 142 11.95 27.28 6.64
N GLU A 143 12.48 27.94 5.63
CA GLU A 143 11.96 29.23 5.14
C GLU A 143 10.56 28.99 4.60
N GLU A 144 9.55 29.46 5.32
CA GLU A 144 8.19 29.59 4.82
C GLU A 144 8.17 30.75 3.83
N MET A 145 8.27 30.44 2.54
CA MET A 145 8.07 31.42 1.47
C MET A 145 6.64 31.96 1.52
N SER A 146 6.49 33.26 1.55
CA SER A 146 5.18 33.91 1.57
C SER A 146 4.43 33.63 0.26
N LEU A 147 3.10 33.56 0.34
CA LEU A 147 2.22 33.35 -0.84
C LEU A 147 2.49 34.37 -1.96
N GLU A 148 2.89 35.58 -1.60
CA GLU A 148 3.22 36.65 -2.57
C GLU A 148 4.52 36.38 -3.35
N GLU A 149 5.49 35.70 -2.78
CA GLU A 149 6.72 35.31 -3.48
C GLU A 149 6.51 34.13 -4.43
N LEU A 150 5.57 33.24 -4.10
CA LEU A 150 5.16 32.15 -4.98
C LEU A 150 4.43 32.67 -6.21
N ASP A 151 3.50 33.63 -6.06
CA ASP A 151 2.78 34.25 -7.15
C ASP A 151 3.70 35.04 -8.09
N LYS A 152 4.73 35.69 -7.56
CA LYS A 152 5.73 36.41 -8.37
C LYS A 152 6.55 35.45 -9.23
N LYS A 153 7.02 34.32 -8.70
CA LYS A 153 7.74 33.29 -9.46
C LYS A 153 6.88 32.62 -10.51
N LEU A 154 5.58 32.42 -10.23
CA LEU A 154 4.63 31.84 -11.17
C LEU A 154 4.39 32.77 -12.38
N ASN A 155 4.27 34.07 -12.16
CA ASN A 155 4.13 35.06 -13.22
C ASN A 155 5.39 35.28 -14.05
N GLU A 156 6.58 34.97 -13.51
CA GLU A 156 7.86 35.06 -14.24
C GLU A 156 8.03 33.89 -15.21
N ILE A 157 7.60 32.67 -14.79
CA ILE A 157 7.66 31.44 -15.60
C ILE A 157 6.62 31.47 -16.75
N LEU A 158 5.50 32.16 -16.58
CA LEU A 158 4.43 32.27 -17.59
C LEU A 158 4.73 33.30 -18.68
N LYS A 159 5.83 34.07 -18.57
CA LYS A 159 6.24 35.09 -19.56
C LYS A 159 7.38 34.64 -20.49
N GLU A 160 7.91 33.45 -20.31
CA GLU A 160 8.86 32.78 -21.25
C GLU A 160 8.11 31.80 -22.17
#